data_4d63b917651653e898351d15b7891f59
#
_entry.id   4d63b917651653e898351d15b7891f59
#
_cell.length_a   1.000
_cell.length_b   1.000
_cell.length_c   1.000
_cell.angle_alpha   90.00
_cell.angle_beta   90.00
_cell.angle_gamma   90.00
#
_symmetry.space_group_name_H-M   'P 1'
#
loop_
_entity.id
_entity.type
_entity.pdbx_description
1 polymer ?
#
loop_
_entity_poly.entity_id
_entity_poly.type
_entity_poly.pdbx_seq_one_letter_code
_entity_poly.pdbx_strand_id
1 'polypeptide(L)'
;MIYQDYDIIPLKENYDGSVLEPKHFLPLIPLVLLNGVSGIAVGWSTEILPRSMSDLIEATLAAIDNKKKFPDILPNYEYLGCNVRGIGDNAYEFVGKVVVDGSSIIVHELPPDLSLEKFKDRLNKMEDEEQIQTYVDRSTKDIKIEVRFKRGSINGWTESKAIEFLKLRSKKTERIVVLDWDGNNIKQYESVEKLVRDFVEWRVSFYAVRYKKLIADATYQLNWNQALKLCYDKGLPAFLPKAKNRAEIITKIKEITAKIVIDEPQQDRLAALPSYRWAQDAYNDVLSNIAELSSTIKDYQAILDDPDKMRAIYRQEVSALKKLHNVER
;
A
#
# COMPACT_ATOMS: atom_id res chain seq x y z
N MET A 1 -3.41 7.24 4.26
CA MET A 1 -2.16 6.49 4.56
C MET A 1 -2.20 5.17 3.79
N ILE A 2 -1.13 4.81 3.05
CA ILE A 2 -1.09 3.60 2.19
C ILE A 2 -0.98 2.32 3.02
N TYR A 3 -0.27 2.37 4.14
CA TYR A 3 -0.09 1.23 5.04
C TYR A 3 -1.14 1.23 6.14
N GLN A 4 -1.67 0.05 6.43
CA GLN A 4 -2.62 -0.20 7.52
C GLN A 4 -2.27 -1.50 8.23
N ASP A 5 -3.00 -1.82 9.30
CA ASP A 5 -2.91 -3.11 9.98
C ASP A 5 -1.55 -3.42 10.60
N TYR A 6 -0.90 -2.42 11.19
CA TYR A 6 0.42 -2.59 11.83
C TYR A 6 0.42 -3.62 12.96
N ASP A 7 -0.70 -3.85 13.59
CA ASP A 7 -0.88 -4.75 14.73
C ASP A 7 -1.10 -6.22 14.37
N ILE A 8 -1.26 -6.51 13.07
CA ILE A 8 -1.38 -7.87 12.53
C ILE A 8 -0.27 -8.23 11.52
N ILE A 9 0.73 -7.38 11.37
CA ILE A 9 1.88 -7.64 10.49
C ILE A 9 2.59 -8.91 10.97
N PRO A 10 2.89 -9.87 10.06
CA PRO A 10 3.72 -11.01 10.41
C PRO A 10 5.11 -10.57 10.84
N LEU A 11 5.58 -11.08 11.94
CA LEU A 11 6.90 -10.79 12.49
C LEU A 11 7.85 -11.97 12.25
N LYS A 12 9.12 -11.68 12.14
CA LYS A 12 10.23 -12.64 12.12
C LYS A 12 11.35 -12.15 13.04
N GLU A 13 12.17 -13.03 13.51
CA GLU A 13 13.39 -12.66 14.22
C GLU A 13 14.36 -11.94 13.26
N ASN A 14 15.02 -10.91 13.77
CA ASN A 14 16.12 -10.27 13.08
C ASN A 14 17.35 -11.21 13.02
N TYR A 15 18.46 -10.74 12.42
CA TYR A 15 19.66 -11.54 12.19
C TYR A 15 20.24 -12.19 13.46
N ASP A 16 20.20 -11.53 14.61
CA ASP A 16 20.75 -11.99 15.88
C ASP A 16 19.70 -12.56 16.85
N GLY A 17 18.43 -12.61 16.44
CA GLY A 17 17.32 -13.12 17.26
C GLY A 17 16.92 -12.22 18.44
N SER A 18 17.47 -11.01 18.54
CA SER A 18 17.25 -10.11 19.68
C SER A 18 15.95 -9.31 19.58
N VAL A 19 15.45 -9.07 18.38
CA VAL A 19 14.27 -8.24 18.12
C VAL A 19 13.39 -8.88 17.04
N LEU A 20 12.08 -8.75 17.20
CA LEU A 20 11.13 -9.10 16.15
C LEU A 20 10.98 -7.93 15.18
N GLU A 21 11.14 -8.20 13.89
CA GLU A 21 10.94 -7.23 12.81
C GLU A 21 9.79 -7.66 11.89
N PRO A 22 9.12 -6.70 11.21
CA PRO A 22 8.11 -7.03 10.22
C PRO A 22 8.68 -7.88 9.07
N LYS A 23 8.04 -9.03 8.80
CA LYS A 23 8.38 -9.84 7.62
C LYS A 23 8.05 -9.09 6.34
N HIS A 24 6.91 -8.41 6.30
CA HIS A 24 6.44 -7.51 5.26
C HIS A 24 5.37 -6.57 5.82
N PHE A 25 5.14 -5.46 5.16
CA PHE A 25 4.04 -4.54 5.47
C PHE A 25 2.80 -4.90 4.65
N LEU A 26 1.65 -4.33 5.04
CA LEU A 26 0.35 -4.58 4.42
C LEU A 26 -0.17 -3.31 3.71
N PRO A 27 0.39 -2.96 2.54
CA PRO A 27 -0.09 -1.80 1.79
C PRO A 27 -1.48 -2.06 1.18
N LEU A 28 -2.22 -0.99 0.87
CA LEU A 28 -3.53 -1.06 0.22
C LEU A 28 -3.42 -1.27 -1.30
N ILE A 29 -2.28 -0.96 -1.91
CA ILE A 29 -2.00 -1.09 -3.35
C ILE A 29 -0.62 -1.73 -3.56
N PRO A 30 -0.36 -2.36 -4.71
CA PRO A 30 0.92 -3.04 -4.97
C PRO A 30 2.06 -2.05 -5.20
N LEU A 31 2.83 -1.73 -4.14
CA LEU A 31 3.89 -0.72 -4.17
C LEU A 31 5.04 -1.05 -5.12
N VAL A 32 5.26 -2.30 -5.43
CA VAL A 32 6.27 -2.71 -6.43
C VAL A 32 5.97 -2.11 -7.80
N LEU A 33 4.70 -1.92 -8.14
CA LEU A 33 4.26 -1.27 -9.36
C LEU A 33 4.26 0.26 -9.25
N LEU A 34 4.11 0.82 -8.05
CA LEU A 34 4.18 2.26 -7.83
C LEU A 34 5.62 2.76 -8.03
N ASN A 35 6.56 2.09 -7.38
CA ASN A 35 7.96 2.52 -7.36
C ASN A 35 8.75 2.04 -8.57
N GLY A 36 8.32 0.94 -9.20
CA GLY A 36 9.16 0.20 -10.13
C GLY A 36 10.34 -0.49 -9.42
N VAL A 37 10.91 -1.47 -10.05
CA VAL A 37 12.09 -2.20 -9.55
C VAL A 37 12.94 -2.65 -10.72
N SER A 38 14.25 -2.44 -10.67
CA SER A 38 15.23 -3.00 -11.60
C SER A 38 16.32 -3.71 -10.82
N GLY A 39 16.64 -4.93 -11.22
CA GLY A 39 17.67 -5.71 -10.54
C GLY A 39 18.13 -6.89 -11.37
N ILE A 40 19.42 -7.22 -11.22
CA ILE A 40 20.08 -8.34 -11.90
C ILE A 40 20.70 -9.23 -10.83
N ALA A 41 20.45 -10.52 -10.94
CA ALA A 41 21.03 -11.55 -10.10
C ALA A 41 21.52 -12.71 -10.96
N VAL A 42 22.22 -13.67 -10.36
CA VAL A 42 22.69 -14.85 -11.08
C VAL A 42 21.48 -15.69 -11.54
N GLY A 43 21.28 -15.80 -12.85
CA GLY A 43 20.19 -16.55 -13.48
C GLY A 43 18.84 -15.83 -13.51
N TRP A 44 18.69 -14.66 -12.87
CA TRP A 44 17.44 -13.93 -12.78
C TRP A 44 17.63 -12.43 -13.02
N SER A 45 16.64 -11.80 -13.61
CA SER A 45 16.54 -10.34 -13.66
C SER A 45 15.09 -9.92 -13.52
N THR A 46 14.89 -8.74 -12.94
CA THR A 46 13.58 -8.09 -12.88
C THR A 46 13.69 -6.68 -13.45
N GLU A 47 12.69 -6.27 -14.21
CA GLU A 47 12.52 -4.90 -14.68
C GLU A 47 11.01 -4.61 -14.59
N ILE A 48 10.61 -3.94 -13.54
CA ILE A 48 9.22 -3.54 -13.29
C ILE A 48 9.17 -2.04 -13.41
N LEU A 49 8.42 -1.56 -14.38
CA LEU A 49 8.31 -0.14 -14.65
C LEU A 49 7.33 0.52 -13.68
N PRO A 50 7.56 1.77 -13.22
CA PRO A 50 6.67 2.46 -12.31
C PRO A 50 5.32 2.81 -12.97
N ARG A 51 4.27 2.92 -12.15
CA ARG A 51 2.91 3.35 -12.53
C ARG A 51 2.44 4.51 -11.68
N SER A 52 1.51 5.28 -12.22
CA SER A 52 0.88 6.34 -11.43
C SER A 52 0.05 5.76 -10.28
N MET A 53 0.02 6.47 -9.16
CA MET A 53 -0.80 6.08 -8.02
C MET A 53 -2.30 6.03 -8.37
N SER A 54 -2.77 6.96 -9.20
CA SER A 54 -4.16 6.99 -9.67
C SER A 54 -4.54 5.73 -10.43
N ASP A 55 -3.69 5.31 -11.40
CA ASP A 55 -3.94 4.12 -12.21
C ASP A 55 -3.89 2.84 -11.37
N LEU A 56 -2.96 2.77 -10.41
CA LEU A 56 -2.87 1.62 -9.49
C LEU A 56 -4.07 1.50 -8.56
N ILE A 57 -4.60 2.64 -8.08
CA ILE A 57 -5.84 2.65 -7.30
C ILE A 57 -6.99 2.12 -8.14
N GLU A 58 -7.13 2.58 -9.40
CA GLU A 58 -8.19 2.12 -10.29
C GLU A 58 -8.06 0.65 -10.66
N ALA A 59 -6.83 0.18 -10.91
CA ALA A 59 -6.54 -1.23 -11.17
C ALA A 59 -6.85 -2.11 -9.95
N THR A 60 -6.48 -1.65 -8.75
CA THR A 60 -6.77 -2.35 -7.50
C THR A 60 -8.28 -2.44 -7.27
N LEU A 61 -9.04 -1.36 -7.47
CA LEU A 61 -10.49 -1.36 -7.37
C LEU A 61 -11.13 -2.30 -8.41
N ALA A 62 -10.62 -2.32 -9.65
CA ALA A 62 -11.10 -3.23 -10.69
C ALA A 62 -10.84 -4.70 -10.33
N ALA A 63 -9.71 -5.01 -9.70
CA ALA A 63 -9.39 -6.35 -9.22
C ALA A 63 -10.26 -6.75 -8.02
N ILE A 64 -10.51 -5.87 -7.06
CA ILE A 64 -11.43 -6.09 -5.94
C ILE A 64 -12.84 -6.40 -6.45
N ASP A 65 -13.32 -5.64 -7.44
CA ASP A 65 -14.65 -5.80 -8.04
C ASP A 65 -14.72 -6.98 -9.04
N ASN A 66 -13.64 -7.76 -9.22
CA ASN A 66 -13.53 -8.85 -10.19
C ASN A 66 -13.96 -8.46 -11.61
N LYS A 67 -13.67 -7.22 -12.02
CA LYS A 67 -14.04 -6.73 -13.36
C LYS A 67 -13.38 -7.57 -14.44
N LYS A 68 -14.16 -7.99 -15.45
CA LYS A 68 -13.66 -8.72 -16.61
C LYS A 68 -12.73 -7.86 -17.49
N LYS A 69 -13.08 -6.57 -17.65
CA LYS A 69 -12.24 -5.61 -18.37
C LYS A 69 -11.35 -4.89 -17.35
N PHE A 70 -10.08 -5.22 -17.37
CA PHE A 70 -9.07 -4.57 -16.54
C PHE A 70 -8.64 -3.24 -17.17
N PRO A 71 -8.38 -2.19 -16.40
CA PRO A 71 -7.85 -0.94 -16.94
C PRO A 71 -6.45 -1.14 -17.51
N ASP A 72 -6.16 -0.47 -18.63
CA ASP A 72 -4.82 -0.44 -19.20
C ASP A 72 -3.98 0.58 -18.42
N ILE A 73 -3.07 0.09 -17.59
CA ILE A 73 -2.20 0.91 -16.74
C ILE A 73 -0.79 0.97 -17.35
N LEU A 74 -0.54 2.02 -18.10
CA LEU A 74 0.74 2.26 -18.75
C LEU A 74 1.82 2.66 -17.73
N PRO A 75 3.09 2.36 -18.01
CA PRO A 75 4.20 2.88 -17.23
C PRO A 75 4.19 4.41 -17.16
N ASN A 76 4.45 4.95 -15.97
CA ASN A 76 4.51 6.38 -15.74
C ASN A 76 5.66 6.71 -14.79
N TYR A 77 6.63 7.44 -15.28
CA TYR A 77 7.68 8.03 -14.44
C TYR A 77 7.21 9.41 -13.98
N GLU A 78 7.11 9.63 -12.67
CA GLU A 78 6.57 10.86 -12.07
C GLU A 78 7.25 12.13 -12.58
N TYR A 79 8.55 12.02 -12.95
CA TYR A 79 9.37 13.15 -13.38
C TYR A 79 9.42 13.32 -14.90
N LEU A 80 8.78 12.44 -15.66
CA LEU A 80 8.84 12.46 -17.12
C LEU A 80 7.45 12.62 -17.71
N GLY A 81 7.30 13.68 -18.47
CA GLY A 81 6.05 13.98 -19.20
C GLY A 81 5.97 13.33 -20.59
N CYS A 82 6.83 12.36 -20.91
CA CYS A 82 6.87 11.70 -22.23
C CYS A 82 5.58 10.91 -22.52
N ASN A 83 5.27 10.74 -23.80
CA ASN A 83 4.16 9.90 -24.23
C ASN A 83 4.58 8.43 -24.15
N VAL A 84 3.68 7.56 -23.65
CA VAL A 84 3.92 6.13 -23.51
C VAL A 84 2.87 5.34 -24.26
N ARG A 85 3.28 4.28 -24.97
CA ARG A 85 2.37 3.33 -25.60
C ARG A 85 2.87 1.90 -25.43
N GLY A 86 1.95 0.97 -25.27
CA GLY A 86 2.27 -0.47 -25.34
C GLY A 86 2.57 -0.87 -26.78
N ILE A 87 3.56 -1.72 -26.98
CA ILE A 87 3.96 -2.24 -28.28
C ILE A 87 3.90 -3.78 -28.36
N GLY A 88 3.25 -4.41 -27.34
CA GLY A 88 3.11 -5.87 -27.23
C GLY A 88 4.17 -6.48 -26.31
N ASP A 89 3.94 -7.72 -25.88
CA ASP A 89 4.89 -8.54 -25.10
C ASP A 89 5.52 -7.84 -23.89
N ASN A 90 4.70 -7.12 -23.12
CA ASN A 90 5.15 -6.29 -21.98
C ASN A 90 6.22 -5.25 -22.37
N ALA A 91 6.26 -4.85 -23.64
CA ALA A 91 7.16 -3.81 -24.13
C ALA A 91 6.42 -2.49 -24.31
N TYR A 92 7.11 -1.41 -23.99
CA TYR A 92 6.58 -0.06 -24.03
C TYR A 92 7.53 0.85 -24.78
N GLU A 93 6.97 1.74 -25.60
CA GLU A 93 7.70 2.81 -26.25
C GLU A 93 7.42 4.14 -25.57
N PHE A 94 8.48 4.82 -25.19
CA PHE A 94 8.47 6.16 -24.60
C PHE A 94 8.92 7.17 -25.66
N VAL A 95 8.16 8.22 -25.83
CA VAL A 95 8.38 9.23 -26.86
C VAL A 95 8.50 10.60 -26.23
N GLY A 96 9.61 11.27 -26.44
CA GLY A 96 9.84 12.65 -26.01
C GLY A 96 8.83 13.62 -26.63
N LYS A 97 8.76 14.83 -26.09
CA LYS A 97 7.89 15.90 -26.61
C LYS A 97 8.70 16.97 -27.31
N VAL A 98 8.30 17.32 -28.50
CA VAL A 98 8.91 18.38 -29.30
C VAL A 98 7.85 19.25 -29.95
N VAL A 99 8.22 20.49 -30.26
CA VAL A 99 7.43 21.40 -31.09
C VAL A 99 8.34 21.86 -32.22
N VAL A 100 7.82 21.81 -33.47
CA VAL A 100 8.53 22.32 -34.65
C VAL A 100 8.05 23.74 -34.88
N ASP A 101 8.95 24.72 -34.78
CA ASP A 101 8.66 26.15 -34.92
C ASP A 101 9.63 26.79 -35.93
N GLY A 102 9.14 27.03 -37.14
CA GLY A 102 9.90 27.65 -38.24
C GLY A 102 11.15 26.86 -38.61
N SER A 103 12.33 27.37 -38.23
CA SER A 103 13.62 26.73 -38.45
C SER A 103 14.22 26.14 -37.18
N SER A 104 13.42 25.97 -36.14
CA SER A 104 13.83 25.41 -34.84
C SER A 104 12.95 24.26 -34.43
N ILE A 105 13.53 23.34 -33.64
CA ILE A 105 12.81 22.31 -32.89
C ILE A 105 13.01 22.58 -31.42
N ILE A 106 11.93 22.74 -30.68
CA ILE A 106 11.96 22.95 -29.23
C ILE A 106 11.66 21.60 -28.57
N VAL A 107 12.63 21.07 -27.82
CA VAL A 107 12.48 19.82 -27.05
C VAL A 107 12.00 20.16 -25.66
N HIS A 108 10.86 19.61 -25.28
CA HIS A 108 10.25 19.82 -23.98
C HIS A 108 10.36 18.61 -23.06
N GLU A 109 10.60 17.41 -23.62
CA GLU A 109 10.69 16.20 -22.82
C GLU A 109 11.62 15.18 -23.49
N LEU A 110 12.41 14.48 -22.68
CA LEU A 110 13.31 13.39 -23.10
C LEU A 110 12.70 12.04 -22.67
N PRO A 111 12.91 10.96 -23.45
CA PRO A 111 12.50 9.62 -23.01
C PRO A 111 13.40 9.13 -21.87
N PRO A 112 12.94 8.16 -21.04
CA PRO A 112 13.77 7.53 -20.03
C PRO A 112 15.06 6.98 -20.65
N ASP A 113 16.13 6.92 -19.88
CA ASP A 113 17.50 6.50 -20.26
C ASP A 113 18.29 7.52 -21.11
N LEU A 114 17.66 8.60 -21.55
CA LEU A 114 18.34 9.69 -22.20
C LEU A 114 18.48 10.89 -21.23
N SER A 115 19.60 10.96 -20.51
CA SER A 115 19.88 12.11 -19.65
C SER A 115 20.09 13.39 -20.48
N LEU A 116 19.85 14.54 -19.85
CA LEU A 116 20.09 15.84 -20.47
C LEU A 116 21.52 15.99 -21.00
N GLU A 117 22.51 15.49 -20.24
CA GLU A 117 23.94 15.52 -20.63
C GLU A 117 24.17 14.68 -21.89
N LYS A 118 23.73 13.43 -21.90
CA LYS A 118 23.85 12.57 -23.08
C LYS A 118 23.14 13.15 -24.32
N PHE A 119 22.04 13.87 -24.11
CA PHE A 119 21.36 14.54 -25.21
C PHE A 119 22.19 15.72 -25.72
N LYS A 120 22.76 16.55 -24.84
CA LYS A 120 23.66 17.63 -25.23
C LYS A 120 24.91 17.12 -25.98
N ASP A 121 25.53 16.05 -25.50
CA ASP A 121 26.66 15.42 -26.20
C ASP A 121 26.30 14.96 -27.60
N ARG A 122 25.06 14.47 -27.77
CA ARG A 122 24.52 14.12 -29.10
C ARG A 122 24.35 15.37 -29.95
N LEU A 123 23.78 16.45 -29.40
CA LEU A 123 23.61 17.71 -30.13
C LEU A 123 24.94 18.34 -30.53
N ASN A 124 25.98 18.31 -29.67
CA ASN A 124 27.31 18.76 -30.00
C ASN A 124 27.88 18.01 -31.21
N LYS A 125 27.75 16.68 -31.24
CA LYS A 125 28.18 15.88 -32.41
C LYS A 125 27.41 16.22 -33.67
N MET A 126 26.09 16.48 -33.56
CA MET A 126 25.24 16.86 -34.69
C MET A 126 25.61 18.28 -35.19
N GLU A 127 26.06 19.17 -34.34
CA GLU A 127 26.58 20.49 -34.71
C GLU A 127 27.92 20.38 -35.43
N ASP A 128 28.87 19.57 -34.91
CA ASP A 128 30.17 19.29 -35.53
C ASP A 128 30.03 18.65 -36.91
N GLU A 129 29.01 17.78 -37.09
CA GLU A 129 28.67 17.11 -38.35
C GLU A 129 27.82 18.00 -39.27
N GLU A 130 27.57 19.26 -38.93
CA GLU A 130 26.70 20.23 -39.65
C GLU A 130 25.24 19.75 -39.90
N GLN A 131 24.77 18.80 -39.13
CA GLN A 131 23.39 18.30 -39.22
C GLN A 131 22.41 19.31 -38.61
N ILE A 132 22.81 20.09 -37.63
CA ILE A 132 22.11 21.22 -37.04
C ILE A 132 23.02 22.46 -37.13
N GLN A 133 22.42 23.65 -37.00
CA GLN A 133 23.18 24.89 -37.01
C GLN A 133 23.80 25.16 -35.64
N THR A 134 23.01 25.03 -34.59
CA THR A 134 23.38 25.17 -33.16
C THR A 134 22.23 24.78 -32.27
N TYR A 135 22.46 24.77 -30.97
CA TYR A 135 21.35 24.63 -30.01
C TYR A 135 21.53 25.56 -28.82
N VAL A 136 20.41 25.89 -28.15
CA VAL A 136 20.41 26.72 -26.95
C VAL A 136 19.64 25.97 -25.84
N ASP A 137 20.32 25.72 -24.72
CA ASP A 137 19.69 25.17 -23.55
C ASP A 137 19.06 26.30 -22.71
N ARG A 138 17.73 26.25 -22.58
CA ARG A 138 16.93 27.16 -21.74
C ARG A 138 16.23 26.41 -20.61
N SER A 139 16.70 25.19 -20.31
CA SER A 139 16.12 24.37 -19.25
C SER A 139 16.33 25.01 -17.88
N THR A 140 15.30 24.95 -17.04
CA THR A 140 15.33 25.37 -15.64
C THR A 140 14.83 24.21 -14.78
N LYS A 141 13.59 24.26 -14.31
CA LYS A 141 12.89 23.12 -13.69
C LYS A 141 12.46 22.10 -14.75
N ASP A 142 12.00 22.61 -15.88
CA ASP A 142 11.53 21.81 -17.02
C ASP A 142 12.57 21.86 -18.16
N ILE A 143 12.60 20.78 -18.95
CA ILE A 143 13.48 20.72 -20.14
C ILE A 143 12.95 21.67 -21.19
N LYS A 144 13.86 22.50 -21.71
CA LYS A 144 13.61 23.39 -22.85
C LYS A 144 14.88 23.60 -23.65
N ILE A 145 15.07 22.79 -24.69
CA ILE A 145 16.23 22.90 -25.60
C ILE A 145 15.72 23.31 -26.97
N GLU A 146 16.22 24.44 -27.45
CA GLU A 146 15.96 24.96 -28.79
C GLU A 146 17.07 24.51 -29.74
N VAL A 147 16.76 23.60 -30.67
CA VAL A 147 17.67 23.12 -31.71
C VAL A 147 17.39 23.90 -32.98
N ARG A 148 18.37 24.64 -33.50
CA ARG A 148 18.27 25.51 -34.67
C ARG A 148 18.85 24.89 -35.92
N PHE A 149 18.17 25.10 -37.01
CA PHE A 149 18.54 24.57 -38.34
C PHE A 149 18.78 25.71 -39.34
N LYS A 150 19.51 25.44 -40.40
CA LYS A 150 19.63 26.36 -41.53
C LYS A 150 18.24 26.64 -42.10
N ARG A 151 17.99 27.90 -42.50
CA ARG A 151 16.68 28.35 -42.98
C ARG A 151 16.16 27.44 -44.10
N GLY A 152 14.95 26.92 -43.92
CA GLY A 152 14.31 26.08 -44.93
C GLY A 152 14.64 24.60 -44.87
N SER A 153 15.63 24.16 -44.10
CA SER A 153 16.06 22.75 -44.06
C SER A 153 15.05 21.80 -43.38
N ILE A 154 14.19 22.33 -42.52
CA ILE A 154 13.15 21.55 -41.83
C ILE A 154 11.73 21.93 -42.24
N ASN A 155 11.59 22.62 -43.39
CA ASN A 155 10.26 22.97 -43.90
C ASN A 155 9.41 21.70 -44.10
N GLY A 156 8.17 21.75 -43.56
CA GLY A 156 7.24 20.60 -43.65
C GLY A 156 7.57 19.43 -42.77
N TRP A 157 8.51 19.58 -41.82
CA TRP A 157 8.73 18.56 -40.82
C TRP A 157 7.54 18.50 -39.84
N THR A 158 7.15 17.26 -39.56
CA THR A 158 6.20 16.95 -38.48
C THR A 158 6.97 16.68 -37.18
N GLU A 159 6.28 16.79 -36.05
CA GLU A 159 6.84 16.42 -34.76
C GLU A 159 7.41 14.98 -34.76
N SER A 160 6.71 14.04 -35.45
CA SER A 160 7.16 12.66 -35.57
C SER A 160 8.51 12.54 -36.26
N LYS A 161 8.74 13.32 -37.34
CA LYS A 161 10.01 13.35 -38.05
C LYS A 161 11.12 13.99 -37.20
N ALA A 162 10.78 15.04 -36.45
CA ALA A 162 11.71 15.69 -35.51
C ALA A 162 12.13 14.72 -34.38
N ILE A 163 11.19 13.99 -33.81
CA ILE A 163 11.43 12.95 -32.78
C ILE A 163 12.35 11.84 -33.34
N GLU A 164 12.12 11.39 -34.56
CA GLU A 164 12.95 10.37 -35.23
C GLU A 164 14.38 10.89 -35.46
N PHE A 165 14.51 12.09 -36.00
CA PHE A 165 15.80 12.73 -36.30
C PHE A 165 16.62 12.93 -35.02
N LEU A 166 16.02 13.47 -33.95
CA LEU A 166 16.69 13.68 -32.68
C LEU A 166 16.81 12.41 -31.83
N LYS A 167 16.28 11.27 -32.31
CA LYS A 167 16.29 9.97 -31.64
C LYS A 167 15.68 10.04 -30.22
N LEU A 168 14.51 10.67 -30.12
CA LEU A 168 13.79 10.89 -28.86
C LEU A 168 12.76 9.77 -28.61
N ARG A 169 13.11 8.53 -28.93
CA ARG A 169 12.34 7.33 -28.61
C ARG A 169 13.21 6.37 -27.82
N SER A 170 12.65 5.75 -26.78
CA SER A 170 13.25 4.61 -26.11
C SER A 170 12.26 3.47 -25.98
N LYS A 171 12.73 2.24 -25.93
CA LYS A 171 11.92 1.04 -25.73
C LYS A 171 12.38 0.37 -24.46
N LYS A 172 11.42 -0.02 -23.62
CA LYS A 172 11.65 -0.82 -22.41
C LYS A 172 10.78 -2.04 -22.44
N THR A 173 11.34 -3.18 -22.10
CA THR A 173 10.60 -4.44 -21.95
C THR A 173 10.52 -4.75 -20.45
N GLU A 174 9.32 -4.98 -19.99
CA GLU A 174 9.05 -5.31 -18.61
C GLU A 174 9.16 -6.81 -18.35
N ARG A 175 9.86 -7.17 -17.30
CA ARG A 175 9.96 -8.53 -16.79
C ARG A 175 9.60 -8.54 -15.31
N ILE A 176 8.40 -8.99 -15.01
CA ILE A 176 7.84 -8.95 -13.67
C ILE A 176 8.25 -10.21 -12.92
N VAL A 177 9.38 -10.14 -12.22
CA VAL A 177 9.91 -11.21 -11.37
C VAL A 177 10.01 -10.68 -9.95
N VAL A 178 9.34 -11.33 -9.02
CA VAL A 178 9.27 -10.98 -7.60
C VAL A 178 9.42 -12.23 -6.74
N LEU A 179 9.59 -12.04 -5.44
CA LEU A 179 9.41 -13.13 -4.48
C LEU A 179 7.91 -13.35 -4.23
N ASP A 180 7.54 -14.58 -3.89
CA ASP A 180 6.19 -14.87 -3.39
C ASP A 180 5.93 -14.12 -2.06
N TRP A 181 4.69 -14.15 -1.61
CA TRP A 181 4.28 -13.44 -0.39
C TRP A 181 4.97 -13.94 0.87
N ASP A 182 5.48 -15.18 0.86
CA ASP A 182 6.26 -15.77 1.94
C ASP A 182 7.75 -15.45 1.84
N GLY A 183 8.19 -14.92 0.70
CA GLY A 183 9.58 -14.57 0.44
C GLY A 183 10.50 -15.76 0.17
N ASN A 184 9.93 -16.94 -0.11
CA ASN A 184 10.68 -18.19 -0.24
C ASN A 184 10.93 -18.61 -1.69
N ASN A 185 10.02 -18.23 -2.62
CA ASN A 185 10.10 -18.67 -4.00
C ASN A 185 10.07 -17.47 -4.96
N ILE A 186 10.73 -17.65 -6.10
CA ILE A 186 10.67 -16.69 -7.20
C ILE A 186 9.38 -16.92 -7.98
N LYS A 187 8.64 -15.84 -8.23
CA LYS A 187 7.40 -15.83 -9.00
C LYS A 187 7.53 -14.86 -10.17
N GLN A 188 7.28 -15.36 -11.37
CA GLN A 188 7.21 -14.54 -12.57
C GLN A 188 5.75 -14.35 -12.98
N TYR A 189 5.36 -13.11 -13.22
CA TYR A 189 4.05 -12.75 -13.72
C TYR A 189 4.10 -12.43 -15.22
N GLU A 190 3.11 -12.95 -15.96
CA GLU A 190 2.96 -12.71 -17.39
C GLU A 190 2.45 -11.28 -17.69
N SER A 191 1.75 -10.67 -16.75
CA SER A 191 1.19 -9.33 -16.92
C SER A 191 1.03 -8.61 -15.59
N VAL A 192 0.95 -7.27 -15.66
CA VAL A 192 0.63 -6.41 -14.52
C VAL A 192 -0.74 -6.75 -13.93
N GLU A 193 -1.74 -7.06 -14.77
CA GLU A 193 -3.06 -7.48 -14.32
C GLU A 193 -3.00 -8.70 -13.40
N LYS A 194 -2.26 -9.74 -13.78
CA LYS A 194 -2.11 -10.94 -12.94
C LYS A 194 -1.47 -10.62 -11.59
N LEU A 195 -0.45 -9.77 -11.56
CA LEU A 195 0.17 -9.35 -10.31
C LEU A 195 -0.82 -8.59 -9.42
N VAL A 196 -1.57 -7.64 -9.97
CA VAL A 196 -2.54 -6.84 -9.19
C VAL A 196 -3.65 -7.72 -8.63
N ARG A 197 -4.19 -8.66 -9.43
CA ARG A 197 -5.23 -9.59 -8.97
C ARG A 197 -4.72 -10.49 -7.85
N ASP A 198 -3.54 -11.03 -7.99
CA ASP A 198 -2.90 -11.88 -6.98
C ASP A 198 -2.60 -11.11 -5.69
N PHE A 199 -2.13 -9.86 -5.82
CA PHE A 199 -1.96 -8.96 -4.70
C PHE A 199 -3.27 -8.71 -3.94
N VAL A 200 -4.37 -8.48 -4.65
CA VAL A 200 -5.68 -8.24 -4.03
C VAL A 200 -6.14 -9.46 -3.24
N GLU A 201 -6.02 -10.68 -3.78
CA GLU A 201 -6.37 -11.90 -3.06
C GLU A 201 -5.51 -12.08 -1.80
N TRP A 202 -4.21 -11.89 -1.93
CA TRP A 202 -3.30 -11.92 -0.79
C TRP A 202 -3.71 -10.88 0.27
N ARG A 203 -3.96 -9.64 -0.14
CA ARG A 203 -4.31 -8.57 0.80
C ARG A 203 -5.66 -8.81 1.49
N VAL A 204 -6.65 -9.32 0.77
CA VAL A 204 -7.96 -9.70 1.33
C VAL A 204 -7.83 -10.75 2.43
N SER A 205 -6.89 -11.69 2.31
CA SER A 205 -6.69 -12.71 3.35
C SER A 205 -6.35 -12.11 4.73
N PHE A 206 -5.69 -10.96 4.76
CA PHE A 206 -5.36 -10.26 6.01
C PHE A 206 -6.55 -9.56 6.66
N TYR A 207 -7.64 -9.32 5.95
CA TYR A 207 -8.89 -8.86 6.57
C TYR A 207 -9.47 -9.93 7.50
N ALA A 208 -9.37 -11.20 7.13
CA ALA A 208 -9.76 -12.28 8.04
C ALA A 208 -8.87 -12.32 9.30
N VAL A 209 -7.57 -12.07 9.17
CA VAL A 209 -6.64 -11.97 10.32
C VAL A 209 -7.01 -10.78 11.20
N ARG A 210 -7.29 -9.61 10.60
CA ARG A 210 -7.74 -8.39 11.29
C ARG A 210 -8.98 -8.67 12.14
N TYR A 211 -10.03 -9.22 11.54
CA TYR A 211 -11.28 -9.45 12.26
C TYR A 211 -11.17 -10.54 13.32
N LYS A 212 -10.36 -11.59 13.11
CA LYS A 212 -10.05 -12.56 14.16
C LYS A 212 -9.38 -11.90 15.36
N LYS A 213 -8.41 -11.00 15.13
CA LYS A 213 -7.76 -10.25 16.21
C LYS A 213 -8.74 -9.32 16.91
N LEU A 214 -9.53 -8.53 16.17
CA LEU A 214 -10.53 -7.63 16.75
C LEU A 214 -11.56 -8.38 17.61
N ILE A 215 -12.01 -9.56 17.17
CA ILE A 215 -12.91 -10.44 17.96
C ILE A 215 -12.21 -10.91 19.23
N ALA A 216 -10.94 -11.34 19.15
CA ALA A 216 -10.18 -11.80 20.31
C ALA A 216 -10.01 -10.66 21.33
N ASP A 217 -9.62 -9.46 20.88
CA ASP A 217 -9.43 -8.29 21.72
C ASP A 217 -10.77 -7.85 22.38
N ALA A 218 -11.86 -7.81 21.60
CA ALA A 218 -13.19 -7.49 22.13
C ALA A 218 -13.70 -8.58 23.12
N THR A 219 -13.42 -9.86 22.85
CA THR A 219 -13.77 -10.96 23.74
C THR A 219 -12.99 -10.87 25.06
N TYR A 220 -11.72 -10.52 25.01
CA TYR A 220 -10.91 -10.30 26.21
C TYR A 220 -11.48 -9.17 27.09
N GLN A 221 -11.92 -8.07 26.46
CA GLN A 221 -12.58 -6.96 27.16
C GLN A 221 -13.98 -7.35 27.69
N LEU A 222 -14.73 -8.14 26.92
CA LEU A 222 -16.05 -8.64 27.33
C LEU A 222 -15.92 -9.57 28.56
N ASN A 223 -14.96 -10.49 28.56
CA ASN A 223 -14.71 -11.39 29.68
C ASN A 223 -14.34 -10.60 30.95
N TRP A 224 -13.52 -9.54 30.82
CA TRP A 224 -13.24 -8.64 31.94
C TRP A 224 -14.50 -7.99 32.50
N ASN A 225 -15.35 -7.40 31.67
CA ASN A 225 -16.59 -6.75 32.11
C ASN A 225 -17.58 -7.75 32.72
N GLN A 226 -17.69 -8.95 32.14
CA GLN A 226 -18.54 -10.03 32.67
C GLN A 226 -18.05 -10.52 34.03
N ALA A 227 -16.72 -10.68 34.20
CA ALA A 227 -16.12 -11.05 35.47
C ALA A 227 -16.36 -9.97 36.55
N LEU A 228 -16.19 -8.69 36.19
CA LEU A 228 -16.45 -7.57 37.07
C LEU A 228 -17.93 -7.53 37.50
N LYS A 229 -18.86 -7.71 36.55
CA LYS A 229 -20.29 -7.84 36.82
C LYS A 229 -20.58 -8.96 37.81
N LEU A 230 -20.04 -10.17 37.56
CA LEU A 230 -20.24 -11.30 38.46
C LEU A 230 -19.68 -11.06 39.86
N CYS A 231 -18.52 -10.45 39.97
CA CYS A 231 -17.95 -10.06 41.25
C CYS A 231 -18.85 -9.08 42.02
N TYR A 232 -19.47 -8.15 41.31
CA TYR A 232 -20.44 -7.23 41.91
C TYR A 232 -21.69 -7.98 42.37
N ASP A 233 -22.33 -8.77 41.49
CA ASP A 233 -23.56 -9.51 41.76
C ASP A 233 -23.41 -10.54 42.90
N LYS A 234 -22.20 -11.12 43.03
CA LYS A 234 -21.88 -12.12 44.07
C LYS A 234 -21.35 -11.50 45.37
N GLY A 235 -21.38 -10.17 45.48
CA GLY A 235 -21.08 -9.46 46.71
C GLY A 235 -19.58 -9.42 47.07
N LEU A 236 -18.68 -9.53 46.07
CA LEU A 236 -17.24 -9.38 46.32
C LEU A 236 -16.91 -8.08 47.09
N PRO A 237 -17.50 -6.91 46.80
CA PRO A 237 -17.24 -5.68 47.57
C PRO A 237 -17.48 -5.81 49.08
N ALA A 238 -18.52 -6.55 49.48
CA ALA A 238 -18.84 -6.83 50.87
C ALA A 238 -17.89 -7.87 51.53
N PHE A 239 -17.24 -8.70 50.74
CA PHE A 239 -16.26 -9.67 51.18
C PHE A 239 -14.88 -9.04 51.39
N LEU A 240 -14.45 -8.07 50.58
CA LEU A 240 -13.10 -7.47 50.63
C LEU A 240 -12.64 -7.03 52.03
N PRO A 241 -13.46 -6.31 52.83
CA PRO A 241 -13.05 -5.89 54.18
C PRO A 241 -12.91 -7.05 55.15
N LYS A 242 -13.47 -8.24 54.85
CA LYS A 242 -13.48 -9.44 55.70
C LYS A 242 -12.37 -10.43 55.36
N ALA A 243 -11.75 -10.22 54.19
CA ALA A 243 -10.67 -11.10 53.74
C ALA A 243 -9.40 -10.94 54.60
N LYS A 244 -8.74 -12.03 54.91
CA LYS A 244 -7.52 -12.01 55.76
C LYS A 244 -6.30 -11.50 54.98
N ASN A 245 -6.25 -11.75 53.70
CA ASN A 245 -5.13 -11.38 52.86
C ASN A 245 -5.53 -11.38 51.37
N ARG A 246 -4.63 -10.87 50.48
CA ARG A 246 -4.83 -10.82 49.03
C ARG A 246 -5.07 -12.21 48.39
N ALA A 247 -4.43 -13.26 48.89
CA ALA A 247 -4.58 -14.60 48.31
C ALA A 247 -6.01 -15.14 48.49
N GLU A 248 -6.66 -14.85 49.64
CA GLU A 248 -8.07 -15.20 49.88
C GLU A 248 -9.00 -14.44 48.96
N ILE A 249 -8.71 -13.15 48.66
CA ILE A 249 -9.47 -12.36 47.68
C ILE A 249 -9.35 -12.98 46.28
N ILE A 250 -8.14 -13.34 45.83
CA ILE A 250 -7.91 -13.98 44.52
C ILE A 250 -8.64 -15.32 44.42
N THR A 251 -8.58 -16.11 45.48
CA THR A 251 -9.30 -17.41 45.55
C THR A 251 -10.81 -17.18 45.40
N LYS A 252 -11.36 -16.17 46.08
CA LYS A 252 -12.77 -15.82 45.96
C LYS A 252 -13.14 -15.32 44.55
N ILE A 253 -12.29 -14.53 43.91
CA ILE A 253 -12.45 -14.11 42.51
C ILE A 253 -12.49 -15.32 41.58
N LYS A 254 -11.55 -16.26 41.71
CA LYS A 254 -11.51 -17.50 40.90
C LYS A 254 -12.78 -18.35 41.05
N GLU A 255 -13.31 -18.45 42.27
CA GLU A 255 -14.58 -19.15 42.52
C GLU A 255 -15.76 -18.46 41.79
N ILE A 256 -15.85 -17.14 41.95
CA ILE A 256 -16.93 -16.34 41.34
C ILE A 256 -16.87 -16.41 39.82
N THR A 257 -15.67 -16.32 39.24
CA THR A 257 -15.44 -16.20 37.80
C THR A 257 -15.13 -17.53 37.12
N ALA A 258 -15.36 -18.67 37.77
CA ALA A 258 -15.01 -20.00 37.27
C ALA A 258 -15.57 -20.36 35.88
N LYS A 259 -16.64 -19.68 35.43
CA LYS A 259 -17.29 -19.89 34.12
C LYS A 259 -16.85 -18.89 33.05
N ILE A 260 -15.96 -17.93 33.39
CA ILE A 260 -15.46 -16.90 32.49
C ILE A 260 -13.95 -17.07 32.33
N VAL A 261 -13.46 -16.97 31.11
CA VAL A 261 -12.01 -17.06 30.85
C VAL A 261 -11.39 -15.70 31.14
N ILE A 262 -10.72 -15.57 32.28
CA ILE A 262 -9.89 -14.41 32.68
C ILE A 262 -8.50 -14.90 33.07
N ASP A 263 -7.50 -14.12 32.71
CA ASP A 263 -6.10 -14.39 33.03
C ASP A 263 -5.67 -13.87 34.41
N GLU A 264 -4.45 -14.20 34.85
CA GLU A 264 -3.91 -13.73 36.13
C GLU A 264 -3.85 -12.19 36.22
N PRO A 265 -3.38 -11.44 35.18
CA PRO A 265 -3.44 -9.99 35.19
C PRO A 265 -4.84 -9.42 35.42
N GLN A 266 -5.88 -10.01 34.83
CA GLN A 266 -7.27 -9.60 35.05
C GLN A 266 -7.74 -9.93 36.48
N GLN A 267 -7.37 -11.08 37.03
CA GLN A 267 -7.68 -11.43 38.41
C GLN A 267 -7.01 -10.47 39.41
N ASP A 268 -5.74 -10.15 39.19
CA ASP A 268 -5.00 -9.21 40.00
C ASP A 268 -5.59 -7.79 39.96
N ARG A 269 -6.02 -7.38 38.76
CA ARG A 269 -6.71 -6.09 38.57
C ARG A 269 -8.04 -6.04 39.30
N LEU A 270 -8.83 -7.14 39.32
CA LEU A 270 -10.07 -7.23 40.10
C LEU A 270 -9.80 -7.12 41.61
N ALA A 271 -8.76 -7.80 42.11
CA ALA A 271 -8.36 -7.75 43.51
C ALA A 271 -7.87 -6.36 43.98
N ALA A 272 -7.32 -5.57 43.06
CA ALA A 272 -6.78 -4.23 43.30
C ALA A 272 -7.73 -3.10 42.89
N LEU A 273 -9.00 -3.42 42.57
CA LEU A 273 -9.95 -2.43 42.04
C LEU A 273 -10.27 -1.36 43.12
N PRO A 274 -10.15 -0.06 42.82
CA PRO A 274 -10.49 1.01 43.75
C PRO A 274 -11.95 0.98 44.18
N SER A 275 -12.25 1.39 45.42
CA SER A 275 -13.59 1.34 46.03
C SER A 275 -14.67 2.09 45.22
N TYR A 276 -14.33 3.22 44.61
CA TYR A 276 -15.28 3.99 43.79
C TYR A 276 -15.76 3.22 42.53
N ARG A 277 -14.97 2.25 42.03
CA ARG A 277 -15.34 1.43 40.90
C ARG A 277 -16.41 0.37 41.25
N TRP A 278 -16.77 0.26 42.51
CA TRP A 278 -17.86 -0.59 43.00
C TRP A 278 -19.16 0.23 43.26
N ALA A 279 -19.21 1.50 42.81
CA ALA A 279 -20.41 2.31 42.88
C ALA A 279 -21.44 1.94 41.80
N GLN A 280 -22.70 2.37 41.99
CA GLN A 280 -23.80 1.98 41.11
C GLN A 280 -23.67 2.53 39.68
N ASP A 281 -23.10 3.73 39.53
CA ASP A 281 -22.78 4.32 38.23
C ASP A 281 -21.76 3.48 37.45
N ALA A 282 -20.65 3.08 38.12
CA ALA A 282 -19.65 2.19 37.53
C ALA A 282 -20.22 0.83 37.14
N TYR A 283 -21.18 0.29 37.90
CA TYR A 283 -21.90 -0.95 37.52
C TYR A 283 -22.75 -0.76 36.28
N ASN A 284 -23.45 0.36 36.13
CA ASN A 284 -24.25 0.67 34.95
C ASN A 284 -23.34 0.78 33.69
N ASP A 285 -22.16 1.39 33.81
CA ASP A 285 -21.16 1.45 32.75
C ASP A 285 -20.71 0.04 32.33
N VAL A 286 -20.50 -0.86 33.28
CA VAL A 286 -20.15 -2.27 32.99
C VAL A 286 -21.23 -2.97 32.20
N LEU A 287 -22.52 -2.76 32.53
CA LEU A 287 -23.64 -3.33 31.80
C LEU A 287 -23.70 -2.79 30.36
N SER A 288 -23.51 -1.49 30.18
CA SER A 288 -23.46 -0.85 28.86
C SER A 288 -22.30 -1.41 28.03
N ASN A 289 -21.10 -1.52 28.60
CA ASN A 289 -19.92 -2.07 27.94
C ASN A 289 -20.12 -3.54 27.51
N ILE A 290 -20.78 -4.36 28.34
CA ILE A 290 -21.10 -5.75 27.99
C ILE A 290 -22.03 -5.81 26.77
N ALA A 291 -23.06 -4.96 26.74
CA ALA A 291 -24.01 -4.92 25.62
C ALA A 291 -23.32 -4.45 24.33
N GLU A 292 -22.53 -3.39 24.39
CA GLU A 292 -21.78 -2.84 23.26
C GLU A 292 -20.75 -3.83 22.71
N LEU A 293 -19.90 -4.41 23.57
CA LEU A 293 -18.90 -5.39 23.17
C LEU A 293 -19.54 -6.65 22.56
N SER A 294 -20.68 -7.10 23.14
CA SER A 294 -21.40 -8.25 22.60
C SER A 294 -21.97 -7.98 21.20
N SER A 295 -22.45 -6.76 20.95
CA SER A 295 -22.91 -6.33 19.61
C SER A 295 -21.72 -6.25 18.65
N THR A 296 -20.63 -5.61 19.06
CA THR A 296 -19.41 -5.44 18.27
C THR A 296 -18.82 -6.79 17.84
N ILE A 297 -18.77 -7.76 18.75
CA ILE A 297 -18.30 -9.13 18.42
C ILE A 297 -19.19 -9.78 17.36
N LYS A 298 -20.53 -9.63 17.48
CA LYS A 298 -21.46 -10.16 16.46
C LYS A 298 -21.25 -9.50 15.10
N ASP A 299 -21.04 -8.20 15.07
CA ASP A 299 -20.82 -7.46 13.85
C ASP A 299 -19.49 -7.88 13.19
N TYR A 300 -18.43 -8.02 13.97
CA TYR A 300 -17.14 -8.51 13.48
C TYR A 300 -17.21 -9.95 12.98
N GLN A 301 -17.96 -10.82 13.69
CA GLN A 301 -18.19 -12.20 13.24
C GLN A 301 -18.96 -12.25 11.92
N ALA A 302 -19.99 -11.42 11.76
CA ALA A 302 -20.77 -11.33 10.53
C ALA A 302 -19.94 -10.81 9.34
N ILE A 303 -18.87 -10.03 9.60
CA ILE A 303 -17.91 -9.61 8.57
C ILE A 303 -16.95 -10.75 8.25
N LEU A 304 -16.43 -11.43 9.29
CA LEU A 304 -15.48 -12.53 9.13
C LEU A 304 -16.07 -13.72 8.36
N ASP A 305 -17.36 -14.00 8.58
CA ASP A 305 -18.09 -15.10 7.94
C ASP A 305 -18.51 -14.80 6.49
N ASP A 306 -18.34 -13.55 6.03
CA ASP A 306 -18.78 -13.08 4.72
C ASP A 306 -17.60 -12.49 3.92
N PRO A 307 -17.01 -13.25 2.98
CA PRO A 307 -15.90 -12.78 2.13
C PRO A 307 -16.24 -11.51 1.33
N ASP A 308 -17.49 -11.33 0.93
CA ASP A 308 -17.90 -10.16 0.15
C ASP A 308 -17.92 -8.90 1.00
N LYS A 309 -18.25 -9.00 2.28
CA LYS A 309 -18.13 -7.88 3.23
C LYS A 309 -16.67 -7.48 3.45
N MET A 310 -15.76 -8.45 3.60
CA MET A 310 -14.33 -8.15 3.71
C MET A 310 -13.81 -7.43 2.47
N ARG A 311 -14.19 -7.87 1.27
CA ARG A 311 -13.85 -7.20 0.02
C ARG A 311 -14.45 -5.79 -0.07
N ALA A 312 -15.69 -5.60 0.38
CA ALA A 312 -16.35 -4.29 0.41
C ALA A 312 -15.62 -3.31 1.32
N ILE A 313 -15.13 -3.75 2.48
CA ILE A 313 -14.33 -2.94 3.39
C ILE A 313 -12.99 -2.55 2.74
N TYR A 314 -12.29 -3.52 2.15
CA TYR A 314 -11.06 -3.24 1.41
C TYR A 314 -11.31 -2.21 0.29
N ARG A 315 -12.39 -2.38 -0.46
CA ARG A 315 -12.81 -1.44 -1.51
C ARG A 315 -13.03 -0.01 -0.98
N GLN A 316 -13.66 0.12 0.19
CA GLN A 316 -13.86 1.42 0.85
C GLN A 316 -12.53 2.08 1.23
N GLU A 317 -11.60 1.32 1.79
CA GLU A 317 -10.27 1.82 2.19
C GLU A 317 -9.46 2.28 0.97
N VAL A 318 -9.43 1.52 -0.11
CA VAL A 318 -8.78 1.92 -1.38
C VAL A 318 -9.46 3.14 -2.00
N SER A 319 -10.79 3.23 -1.93
CA SER A 319 -11.55 4.40 -2.41
C SER A 319 -11.27 5.65 -1.60
N ALA A 320 -11.07 5.51 -0.29
CA ALA A 320 -10.66 6.63 0.58
C ALA A 320 -9.26 7.14 0.21
N LEU A 321 -8.34 6.24 -0.13
CA LEU A 321 -7.00 6.60 -0.60
C LEU A 321 -7.06 7.44 -1.89
N LYS A 322 -7.98 7.12 -2.82
CA LYS A 322 -8.21 7.91 -4.03
C LYS A 322 -8.64 9.35 -3.71
N LYS A 323 -9.51 9.53 -2.75
CA LYS A 323 -9.98 10.88 -2.34
C LYS A 323 -8.84 11.71 -1.76
N LEU A 324 -8.00 11.12 -0.89
CA LEU A 324 -6.84 11.80 -0.32
C LEU A 324 -5.84 12.23 -1.40
N HIS A 325 -5.51 11.34 -2.31
CA HIS A 325 -4.58 11.63 -3.41
C HIS A 325 -5.07 12.76 -4.34
N ASN A 326 -6.38 12.87 -4.56
CA ASN A 326 -6.96 13.94 -5.39
C ASN A 326 -7.00 15.30 -4.68
N VAL A 327 -6.91 15.36 -3.36
CA VAL A 327 -6.87 16.60 -2.57
C VAL A 327 -5.44 17.18 -2.51
N GLU A 328 -4.42 16.33 -2.62
CA GLU A 328 -3.00 16.72 -2.57
C GLU A 328 -2.44 17.20 -3.93
N ARG A 329 -3.22 17.11 -5.01
CA ARG A 329 -2.91 17.65 -6.34
C ARG A 329 -3.62 18.97 -6.60
#